data_38af72dce144107aa4390cea510f50be
#
_entry.id   38af72dce144107aa4390cea510f50be
#
_cell.length_a   1.000
_cell.length_b   1.000
_cell.length_c   1.000
_cell.angle_alpha   90.00
_cell.angle_beta   90.00
_cell.angle_gamma   90.00
#
_symmetry.space_group_name_H-M   'P 1'
#
loop_
_entity.id
_entity.type
_entity.pdbx_description
1 polymer ?
#
loop_
_entity_poly.entity_id
_entity_poly.type
_entity_poly.pdbx_seq_one_letter_code
_entity_poly.pdbx_strand_id
1 'polypeptide(L)' 'MITLKQITYSLAVQKTLHFKKAAELCFISPSNLSNAINEMELQLGFQVFERTNKQVMITASGLSLIHI' A
#
# COMPACT_ATOMS: atom_id res chain seq x y z
N MET A 1 -14.69 -5.27 -0.96
CA MET A 1 -14.02 -5.95 -2.08
C MET A 1 -12.78 -5.18 -2.50
N ILE A 2 -11.68 -5.88 -2.72
CA ILE A 2 -10.44 -5.23 -3.12
C ILE A 2 -10.53 -4.83 -4.58
N THR A 3 -10.20 -3.58 -4.89
CA THR A 3 -10.29 -3.04 -6.25
C THR A 3 -8.94 -3.09 -6.95
N LEU A 4 -8.97 -3.02 -8.26
CA LEU A 4 -7.76 -2.93 -9.07
C LEU A 4 -6.92 -1.70 -8.70
N LYS A 5 -7.57 -0.58 -8.36
CA LYS A 5 -6.89 0.63 -7.90
C LYS A 5 -6.10 0.38 -6.63
N GLN A 6 -6.69 -0.33 -5.67
CA GLN A 6 -6.01 -0.66 -4.41
C GLN A 6 -4.77 -1.52 -4.66
N ILE A 7 -4.88 -2.48 -5.57
CA ILE A 7 -3.74 -3.32 -5.94
C ILE A 7 -2.66 -2.47 -6.62
N THR A 8 -3.04 -1.59 -7.53
CA THR A 8 -2.09 -0.69 -8.19
C THR A 8 -1.36 0.20 -7.21
N TYR A 9 -2.09 0.77 -6.24
CA TYR A 9 -1.49 1.61 -5.21
C TYR A 9 -0.54 0.81 -4.32
N SER A 10 -0.91 -0.43 -3.98
CA SER A 10 -0.06 -1.31 -3.18
C SER A 10 1.26 -1.62 -3.90
N LEU A 11 1.20 -1.88 -5.20
CA LEU A 11 2.39 -2.12 -6.01
C LEU A 11 3.29 -0.89 -6.06
N ALA A 12 2.70 0.31 -6.16
CA ALA A 12 3.46 1.55 -6.16
C ALA A 12 4.17 1.75 -4.81
N VAL A 13 3.49 1.48 -3.70
CA VAL A 13 4.09 1.58 -2.37
C VAL A 13 5.19 0.54 -2.20
N GLN A 14 4.96 -0.69 -2.64
CA GLN A 14 5.96 -1.75 -2.57
C GLN A 14 7.22 -1.40 -3.37
N LYS A 15 7.05 -0.78 -4.51
CA LYS A 15 8.16 -0.39 -5.38
C LYS A 15 8.99 0.75 -4.78
N THR A 16 8.33 1.74 -4.18
CA THR A 16 9.01 2.93 -3.66
C THR A 16 9.34 2.83 -2.18
N LEU A 17 8.58 2.05 -1.42
CA LEU A 17 8.61 1.98 0.05
C LEU A 17 8.50 3.38 0.67
N HIS A 18 7.73 4.26 0.02
CA HIS A 18 7.55 5.64 0.44
C HIS A 18 6.20 6.15 -0.04
N PHE A 19 5.27 6.41 0.89
CA PHE A 19 3.89 6.78 0.54
C PHE A 19 3.80 8.03 -0.33
N LYS A 20 4.58 9.05 -0.01
CA LYS A 20 4.56 10.30 -0.79
C LYS A 20 4.97 10.05 -2.24
N LYS A 21 6.04 9.32 -2.46
CA LYS A 21 6.51 8.98 -3.82
C LYS A 21 5.52 8.09 -4.55
N ALA A 22 4.95 7.12 -3.85
CA ALA A 22 3.93 6.25 -4.43
C ALA A 22 2.71 7.04 -4.87
N ALA A 23 2.27 8.01 -4.05
CA ALA A 23 1.15 8.88 -4.38
C ALA A 23 1.47 9.72 -5.62
N GLU A 24 2.68 10.24 -5.74
CA GLU A 24 3.10 10.98 -6.92
C GLU A 24 3.04 10.12 -8.19
N LEU A 25 3.49 8.87 -8.10
CA LEU A 25 3.42 7.94 -9.22
C LEU A 25 1.98 7.64 -9.63
N CYS A 26 1.06 7.63 -8.68
CA CYS A 26 -0.35 7.35 -8.93
C CYS A 26 -1.17 8.61 -9.21
N PHE A 27 -0.56 9.79 -9.17
CA PHE A 27 -1.22 11.08 -9.41
C PHE A 27 -2.36 11.35 -8.42
N ILE A 28 -2.14 10.99 -7.16
CA ILE A 28 -3.11 11.22 -6.08
C ILE A 28 -2.39 11.81 -4.87
N SER A 29 -3.17 12.31 -3.90
CA SER A 29 -2.59 12.82 -2.66
C SER A 29 -2.13 11.65 -1.77
N PRO A 30 -1.09 11.87 -0.92
CA PRO A 30 -0.68 10.84 0.04
C PRO A 30 -1.79 10.38 0.98
N SER A 31 -2.69 11.29 1.37
CA SER A 31 -3.83 10.95 2.20
C SER A 31 -4.77 9.97 1.51
N ASN A 32 -5.06 10.20 0.23
CA ASN A 32 -5.93 9.31 -0.54
C ASN A 32 -5.28 7.93 -0.72
N LEU A 33 -3.98 7.91 -0.98
CA LEU A 33 -3.25 6.66 -1.10
C LEU A 33 -3.30 5.88 0.22
N SER A 34 -3.04 6.56 1.33
CA SER A 34 -3.05 5.93 2.65
C SER A 34 -4.42 5.36 2.98
N ASN A 35 -5.49 6.11 2.69
CA ASN A 35 -6.86 5.65 2.91
C ASN A 35 -7.18 4.41 2.08
N ALA A 36 -6.79 4.40 0.82
CA ALA A 36 -7.01 3.24 -0.05
C ALA A 36 -6.30 2.00 0.46
N ILE A 37 -5.05 2.15 0.91
CA ILE A 37 -4.28 1.04 1.48
C ILE A 37 -4.93 0.55 2.79
N ASN A 38 -5.37 1.48 3.65
CA ASN A 38 -6.03 1.12 4.91
C ASN A 38 -7.32 0.33 4.65
N GLU A 39 -8.13 0.76 3.69
CA GLU A 39 -9.35 0.04 3.34
C GLU A 39 -9.06 -1.37 2.84
N MET A 40 -8.04 -1.51 2.01
CA MET A 40 -7.62 -2.81 1.52
C MET A 40 -7.17 -3.72 2.68
N GLU A 41 -6.38 -3.18 3.60
CA GLU A 41 -5.91 -3.93 4.76
C GLU A 41 -7.06 -4.37 5.66
N LEU A 42 -8.07 -3.52 5.84
CA LEU A 42 -9.27 -3.88 6.59
C LEU A 42 -10.03 -5.03 5.94
N GLN A 43 -10.15 -5.03 4.63
CA GLN A 43 -10.84 -6.11 3.91
C GLN A 43 -10.06 -7.41 3.95
N LEU A 44 -8.73 -7.33 3.89
CA LEU A 44 -7.86 -8.51 3.96
C LEU A 44 -7.76 -9.08 5.37
N GLY A 45 -7.97 -8.27 6.39
CA GLY A 45 -7.83 -8.68 7.77
C GLY A 45 -6.39 -8.74 8.27
N PHE A 46 -5.43 -8.18 7.51
CA PHE A 46 -4.04 -8.09 7.94
C PHE A 46 -3.38 -6.87 7.30
N GLN A 47 -2.26 -6.44 7.87
CA GLN A 47 -1.49 -5.33 7.31
C GLN A 47 -0.60 -5.81 6.16
N VAL A 48 -0.64 -5.07 5.06
CA VAL A 48 0.23 -5.31 3.92
C VAL A 48 1.57 -4.59 4.10
N PHE A 49 1.53 -3.40 4.70
CA PHE A 49 2.72 -2.59 4.95
C PHE A 49 2.84 -2.25 6.41
N GLU A 50 4.04 -2.34 6.93
CA GLU A 50 4.39 -1.86 8.26
C GLU A 50 4.91 -0.44 8.13
N ARG A 51 4.30 0.49 8.85
CA ARG A 51 4.61 1.92 8.78
C ARG A 51 5.34 2.35 10.03
N THR A 52 6.57 2.83 9.85
CA THR A 52 7.34 3.41 10.93
C THR A 52 7.53 4.91 10.66
N ASN A 53 8.09 5.63 11.62
CA ASN A 53 8.33 7.06 11.47
C ASN A 53 9.32 7.39 10.35
N LYS A 54 10.13 6.44 9.94
CA LYS A 54 11.23 6.68 8.99
C LYS A 54 11.09 5.98 7.67
N GLN A 55 10.34 4.88 7.61
CA GLN A 55 10.20 4.15 6.36
C GLN A 55 8.98 3.24 6.39
N VAL A 56 8.56 2.83 5.20
CA VAL A 56 7.49 1.85 5.02
C VAL A 56 8.14 0.52 4.64
N MET A 57 7.71 -0.55 5.27
CA MET A 57 8.19 -1.90 4.98
C MET A 57 7.01 -2.80 4.64
N ILE A 58 7.21 -3.72 3.70
CA ILE A 58 6.18 -4.70 3.38
C ILE A 58 6.20 -5.82 4.43
N THR A 59 5.00 -6.22 4.89
CA THR A 59 4.89 -7.34 5.82
C THR A 59 5.04 -8.67 5.06
N ALA A 60 5.29 -9.76 5.79
CA ALA A 60 5.38 -11.07 5.19
C ALA A 60 4.06 -11.45 4.48
N SER A 61 2.92 -11.14 5.11
CA SER A 61 1.61 -11.37 4.51
C SER A 61 1.40 -10.53 3.26
N GLY A 62 1.80 -9.26 3.30
CA GLY A 62 1.71 -8.37 2.15
C GLY A 62 2.60 -8.81 1.01
N LEU A 63 3.79 -9.30 1.32
CA LEU A 63 4.73 -9.82 0.32
C LEU A 63 4.14 -11.01 -0.42
N SER A 64 3.53 -11.94 0.30
CA SER A 64 2.84 -13.08 -0.31
C SER A 64 1.72 -12.64 -1.24
N LEU A 65 0.94 -11.62 -0.83
CA LEU A 65 -0.15 -11.10 -1.64
C LEU A 65 0.37 -10.51 -2.95
N ILE A 66 1.43 -9.73 -2.90
CA ILE A 66 1.94 -8.99 -4.05
C ILE A 66 2.69 -9.91 -5.02
N HIS A 67 3.33 -10.94 -4.54
CA HIS A 67 4.15 -11.84 -5.35
C HIS A 67 3.45 -13.11 -5.79
N ILE A 68 2.15 -13.15 -5.66
CA ILE A 68 1.37 -14.29 -6.17
C ILE A 68 1.38 -14.31 -7.68
#